data_0099de68e224b21f1ad1a870d2de4860
#
_entry.id   0099de68e224b21f1ad1a870d2de4860
#
_cell.length_a   1.000
_cell.length_b   1.000
_cell.length_c   1.000
_cell.angle_alpha   90.00
_cell.angle_beta   90.00
_cell.angle_gamma   90.00
#
_symmetry.space_group_name_H-M   'P 1'
#
loop_
_entity.id
_entity.type
_entity.pdbx_description
1 polymer ?
#
loop_
_entity_poly.entity_id
_entity_poly.type
_entity_poly.pdbx_seq_one_letter_code
_entity_poly.pdbx_strand_id
1 'polypeptide(L)'
;IKRIYDFRPVDTSDGVQIYSVADSHSNTVNCSKTAKYYGDKLDLLVLCGDINSESTSLEKLYDISVIAFKITEGKIPVVYARGNHEIRGQVSELIGDYVGTNNGDLFYTFRLGSLWGVVLDCGEDKADDHKEYGGMVAFDNFRKAQTEFLKEIVANADSEYNAEGVEQRIAICHIPFPAKENYAPAPDIYHEWTALLSKMNIDMMLSGHHHKTEICESKSISENQNFPVIIGSSSNRKINDSEKDNEFIATAVEYLDDKVTVSFTNINHGVESSKTWDLK
;
A
#
# COMPACT_ATOMS: atom_id res chain seq x y z
N ILE A 1 -33.72 -2.38 -9.74
CA ILE A 1 -33.42 -3.08 -8.47
C ILE A 1 -32.77 -2.04 -7.55
N LYS A 2 -33.41 -1.72 -6.42
CA LYS A 2 -32.84 -0.85 -5.39
C LYS A 2 -31.98 -1.72 -4.49
N ARG A 3 -30.67 -1.44 -4.39
CA ARG A 3 -29.79 -2.04 -3.40
C ARG A 3 -29.46 -0.99 -2.34
N ILE A 4 -29.50 -1.39 -1.09
CA ILE A 4 -29.12 -0.55 0.05
C ILE A 4 -27.83 -1.14 0.58
N TYR A 5 -26.82 -0.31 0.75
CA TYR A 5 -25.54 -0.66 1.36
C TYR A 5 -25.43 0.15 2.65
N ASP A 6 -25.10 -0.54 3.73
CA ASP A 6 -24.83 0.11 5.01
C ASP A 6 -23.30 0.31 5.13
N PHE A 7 -22.89 1.55 5.26
CA PHE A 7 -21.52 1.87 5.64
C PHE A 7 -21.38 1.74 7.16
N ARG A 8 -20.31 1.08 7.62
CA ARG A 8 -19.95 1.11 9.02
C ARG A 8 -19.24 2.45 9.29
N PRO A 9 -19.72 3.26 10.27
CA PRO A 9 -18.96 4.42 10.69
C PRO A 9 -17.57 3.96 11.18
N VAL A 10 -16.53 4.66 10.75
CA VAL A 10 -15.18 4.42 11.29
C VAL A 10 -15.09 5.13 12.62
N ASP A 11 -14.81 4.37 13.67
CA ASP A 11 -14.57 4.86 15.02
C ASP A 11 -13.11 4.58 15.36
N THR A 12 -12.30 5.64 15.40
CA THR A 12 -10.87 5.53 15.74
C THR A 12 -10.60 5.79 17.22
N SER A 13 -11.64 5.89 18.06
CA SER A 13 -11.49 6.16 19.50
C SER A 13 -10.93 4.96 20.29
N ASP A 14 -11.03 3.76 19.75
CA ASP A 14 -10.50 2.51 20.30
C ASP A 14 -9.25 2.00 19.54
N GLY A 15 -8.57 2.90 18.84
CA GLY A 15 -7.41 2.61 18.00
C GLY A 15 -7.76 2.58 16.51
N VAL A 16 -6.81 2.18 15.67
CA VAL A 16 -6.99 2.04 14.22
C VAL A 16 -6.44 0.69 13.77
N GLN A 17 -7.29 -0.13 13.17
CA GLN A 17 -6.91 -1.43 12.63
C GLN A 17 -6.89 -1.39 11.11
N ILE A 18 -5.68 -1.49 10.55
CA ILE A 18 -5.42 -1.48 9.12
C ILE A 18 -4.98 -2.88 8.68
N TYR A 19 -5.53 -3.36 7.58
CA TYR A 19 -5.00 -4.57 6.95
C TYR A 19 -4.49 -4.25 5.56
N SER A 20 -3.22 -4.55 5.30
CA SER A 20 -2.55 -4.30 4.02
C SER A 20 -2.27 -5.59 3.28
N VAL A 21 -2.71 -5.64 2.04
CA VAL A 21 -2.50 -6.74 1.08
C VAL A 21 -1.74 -6.19 -0.11
N ALA A 22 -0.67 -6.89 -0.52
CA ALA A 22 0.05 -6.64 -1.76
C ALA A 22 0.32 -7.96 -2.49
N ASP A 23 0.78 -7.90 -3.73
CA ASP A 23 1.30 -9.06 -4.48
C ASP A 23 0.33 -10.25 -4.54
N SER A 24 -0.97 -9.99 -4.60
CA SER A 24 -1.95 -11.08 -4.68
C SER A 24 -1.99 -11.76 -6.04
N HIS A 25 -1.57 -11.05 -7.10
CA HIS A 25 -1.52 -11.57 -8.46
C HIS A 25 -2.75 -12.40 -8.86
N SER A 26 -3.93 -11.80 -8.64
CA SER A 26 -5.22 -12.44 -8.88
C SER A 26 -5.57 -13.62 -7.95
N ASN A 27 -4.79 -13.87 -6.89
CA ASN A 27 -5.14 -14.86 -5.87
C ASN A 27 -6.22 -14.32 -4.93
N THR A 28 -7.44 -14.20 -5.43
CA THR A 28 -8.56 -13.59 -4.71
C THR A 28 -9.03 -14.41 -3.50
N VAL A 29 -8.69 -15.71 -3.43
CA VAL A 29 -9.16 -16.63 -2.37
C VAL A 29 -8.30 -16.49 -1.12
N ASN A 30 -6.99 -16.74 -1.23
CA ASN A 30 -6.11 -16.74 -0.06
C ASN A 30 -5.92 -15.34 0.50
N CYS A 31 -5.78 -14.34 -0.38
CA CYS A 31 -5.73 -12.95 -0.01
C CYS A 31 -6.95 -12.54 0.86
N SER A 32 -8.18 -12.86 0.39
CA SER A 32 -9.39 -12.52 1.13
C SER A 32 -9.55 -13.29 2.44
N LYS A 33 -9.04 -14.53 2.52
CA LYS A 33 -9.02 -15.30 3.78
C LYS A 33 -8.11 -14.65 4.81
N THR A 34 -6.88 -14.34 4.41
CA THR A 34 -5.86 -13.73 5.28
C THR A 34 -6.34 -12.40 5.84
N ALA A 35 -6.97 -11.57 5.01
CA ALA A 35 -7.45 -10.24 5.39
C ALA A 35 -8.64 -10.24 6.35
N LYS A 36 -9.22 -11.39 6.68
CA LYS A 36 -10.23 -11.52 7.74
C LYS A 36 -9.65 -11.58 9.16
N TYR A 37 -8.35 -11.37 9.31
CA TYR A 37 -7.64 -11.38 10.59
C TYR A 37 -8.31 -10.52 11.67
N TYR A 38 -8.65 -9.28 11.34
CA TYR A 38 -9.32 -8.37 12.28
C TYR A 38 -10.84 -8.60 12.40
N GLY A 39 -11.47 -9.33 11.46
CA GLY A 39 -12.93 -9.49 11.44
C GLY A 39 -13.65 -8.15 11.45
N ASP A 40 -14.59 -7.99 12.38
CA ASP A 40 -15.40 -6.76 12.50
C ASP A 40 -14.64 -5.55 13.06
N LYS A 41 -13.38 -5.72 13.48
CA LYS A 41 -12.55 -4.62 13.97
C LYS A 41 -11.76 -3.90 12.88
N LEU A 42 -11.79 -4.41 11.64
CA LEU A 42 -11.06 -3.77 10.54
C LEU A 42 -11.62 -2.38 10.23
N ASP A 43 -10.79 -1.35 10.25
CA ASP A 43 -11.18 0.04 9.95
C ASP A 43 -10.78 0.46 8.54
N LEU A 44 -9.67 -0.05 8.05
CA LEU A 44 -9.15 0.29 6.73
C LEU A 44 -8.53 -0.94 6.06
N LEU A 45 -8.95 -1.19 4.82
CA LEU A 45 -8.24 -2.10 3.92
C LEU A 45 -7.30 -1.30 3.01
N VAL A 46 -6.04 -1.70 2.95
CA VAL A 46 -5.06 -1.19 1.99
C VAL A 46 -4.79 -2.27 0.96
N LEU A 47 -5.03 -1.98 -0.31
CA LEU A 47 -4.59 -2.78 -1.45
C LEU A 47 -3.33 -2.12 -2.01
N CYS A 48 -2.18 -2.69 -1.68
CA CYS A 48 -0.87 -2.08 -1.89
C CYS A 48 -0.15 -2.61 -3.14
N GLY A 49 -0.86 -2.65 -4.27
CA GLY A 49 -0.32 -2.98 -5.58
C GLY A 49 -0.12 -4.47 -5.88
N ASP A 50 0.06 -4.75 -7.15
CA ASP A 50 0.15 -6.10 -7.72
C ASP A 50 -1.02 -7.00 -7.28
N ILE A 51 -2.21 -6.38 -7.25
CA ILE A 51 -3.45 -7.07 -6.90
C ILE A 51 -3.91 -7.96 -8.04
N ASN A 52 -3.80 -7.49 -9.29
CA ASN A 52 -3.90 -8.35 -10.46
C ASN A 52 -2.51 -8.72 -11.01
N SER A 53 -2.45 -9.72 -11.88
CA SER A 53 -1.17 -10.12 -12.48
C SER A 53 -0.77 -9.22 -13.65
N GLU A 54 -1.75 -8.72 -14.40
CA GLU A 54 -1.58 -7.81 -15.54
C GLU A 54 -2.97 -7.28 -15.95
N SER A 55 -3.04 -6.04 -16.39
CA SER A 55 -4.27 -5.39 -16.85
C SER A 55 -4.58 -5.71 -18.31
N THR A 56 -4.68 -7.01 -18.64
CA THR A 56 -4.90 -7.48 -20.02
C THR A 56 -6.36 -7.52 -20.44
N SER A 57 -7.30 -7.49 -19.48
CA SER A 57 -8.75 -7.44 -19.74
C SER A 57 -9.48 -6.76 -18.59
N LEU A 58 -10.74 -6.39 -18.81
CA LEU A 58 -11.58 -5.80 -17.76
C LEU A 58 -11.83 -6.78 -16.59
N GLU A 59 -11.93 -8.09 -16.88
CA GLU A 59 -12.07 -9.11 -15.85
C GLU A 59 -10.87 -9.09 -14.88
N LYS A 60 -9.68 -8.80 -15.38
CA LYS A 60 -8.48 -8.67 -14.54
C LYS A 60 -8.52 -7.41 -13.67
N LEU A 61 -9.05 -6.31 -14.17
CA LEU A 61 -9.27 -5.11 -13.35
C LEU A 61 -10.31 -5.38 -12.25
N TYR A 62 -11.31 -6.21 -12.51
CA TYR A 62 -12.31 -6.58 -11.50
C TYR A 62 -11.73 -7.36 -10.33
N ASP A 63 -10.58 -8.02 -10.44
CA ASP A 63 -9.92 -8.70 -9.33
C ASP A 63 -9.68 -7.74 -8.16
N ILE A 64 -9.35 -6.48 -8.42
CA ILE A 64 -9.19 -5.43 -7.41
C ILE A 64 -10.50 -5.23 -6.63
N SER A 65 -11.59 -5.00 -7.35
CA SER A 65 -12.92 -4.81 -6.73
C SER A 65 -13.43 -6.07 -6.06
N VAL A 66 -13.14 -7.25 -6.61
CA VAL A 66 -13.53 -8.55 -6.04
C VAL A 66 -12.84 -8.79 -4.70
N ILE A 67 -11.54 -8.53 -4.61
CA ILE A 67 -10.78 -8.66 -3.35
C ILE A 67 -11.30 -7.64 -2.34
N ALA A 68 -11.43 -6.38 -2.73
CA ALA A 68 -11.99 -5.34 -1.87
C ALA A 68 -13.35 -5.76 -1.29
N PHE A 69 -14.28 -6.19 -2.15
CA PHE A 69 -15.61 -6.58 -1.71
C PHE A 69 -15.64 -7.85 -0.85
N LYS A 70 -14.84 -8.87 -1.16
CA LYS A 70 -14.74 -10.10 -0.36
C LYS A 70 -14.28 -9.85 1.07
N ILE A 71 -13.45 -8.82 1.27
CA ILE A 71 -12.90 -8.46 2.58
C ILE A 71 -13.85 -7.51 3.31
N THR A 72 -14.31 -6.46 2.65
CA THR A 72 -15.01 -5.34 3.28
C THR A 72 -16.52 -5.43 3.19
N GLU A 73 -17.07 -6.25 2.30
CA GLU A 73 -18.49 -6.30 1.93
C GLU A 73 -19.05 -4.93 1.51
N GLY A 74 -18.17 -3.99 1.13
CA GLY A 74 -18.52 -2.62 0.82
C GLY A 74 -18.85 -1.76 2.04
N LYS A 75 -18.52 -2.20 3.26
CA LYS A 75 -18.84 -1.52 4.51
C LYS A 75 -17.67 -0.73 5.09
N ILE A 76 -16.45 -1.05 4.68
CA ILE A 76 -15.19 -0.54 5.22
C ILE A 76 -14.46 0.21 4.10
N PRO A 77 -13.82 1.35 4.40
CA PRO A 77 -13.00 2.08 3.44
C PRO A 77 -11.87 1.23 2.87
N VAL A 78 -11.56 1.48 1.60
CA VAL A 78 -10.45 0.85 0.89
C VAL A 78 -9.56 1.92 0.30
N VAL A 79 -8.27 1.84 0.57
CA VAL A 79 -7.22 2.63 -0.07
C VAL A 79 -6.49 1.73 -1.06
N TYR A 80 -6.28 2.22 -2.26
CA TYR A 80 -5.59 1.50 -3.32
C TYR A 80 -4.32 2.25 -3.74
N ALA A 81 -3.20 1.55 -3.77
CA ALA A 81 -1.95 1.96 -4.40
C ALA A 81 -1.66 1.04 -5.59
N ARG A 82 -1.34 1.60 -6.75
CA ARG A 82 -1.05 0.83 -7.95
C ARG A 82 0.34 0.18 -7.85
N GLY A 83 0.44 -1.07 -8.28
CA GLY A 83 1.71 -1.77 -8.46
C GLY A 83 2.20 -1.73 -9.91
N ASN A 84 3.39 -2.27 -10.16
CA ASN A 84 3.96 -2.29 -11.51
C ASN A 84 3.27 -3.31 -12.43
N HIS A 85 2.64 -4.33 -11.91
CA HIS A 85 1.87 -5.28 -12.72
C HIS A 85 0.57 -4.67 -13.26
N GLU A 86 -0.08 -3.80 -12.51
CA GLU A 86 -1.28 -3.11 -12.98
C GLU A 86 -1.03 -2.16 -14.15
N ILE A 87 0.19 -1.68 -14.34
CA ILE A 87 0.55 -0.81 -15.46
C ILE A 87 0.64 -1.59 -16.78
N ARG A 88 0.86 -2.89 -16.70
CA ARG A 88 1.06 -3.77 -17.86
C ARG A 88 -0.26 -4.26 -18.41
N GLY A 89 -0.40 -4.20 -19.72
CA GLY A 89 -1.58 -4.71 -20.42
C GLY A 89 -2.43 -3.63 -21.09
N GLN A 90 -3.27 -4.08 -22.02
CA GLN A 90 -3.97 -3.19 -22.95
C GLN A 90 -5.09 -2.36 -22.34
N VAL A 91 -5.53 -2.66 -21.11
CA VAL A 91 -6.57 -1.90 -20.40
C VAL A 91 -6.05 -1.22 -19.14
N SER A 92 -4.74 -1.15 -18.94
CA SER A 92 -4.10 -0.54 -17.78
C SER A 92 -4.47 0.95 -17.59
N GLU A 93 -4.72 1.68 -18.68
CA GLU A 93 -5.14 3.08 -18.64
C GLU A 93 -6.52 3.27 -18.02
N LEU A 94 -7.35 2.22 -17.98
CA LEU A 94 -8.71 2.29 -17.45
C LEU A 94 -8.78 2.08 -15.93
N ILE A 95 -7.67 1.77 -15.25
CA ILE A 95 -7.68 1.50 -13.80
C ILE A 95 -8.34 2.64 -13.03
N GLY A 96 -8.03 3.88 -13.36
CA GLY A 96 -8.60 5.07 -12.71
C GLY A 96 -10.14 5.13 -12.75
N ASP A 97 -10.77 4.45 -13.72
CA ASP A 97 -12.24 4.39 -13.84
C ASP A 97 -12.86 3.35 -12.89
N TYR A 98 -12.06 2.41 -12.38
CA TYR A 98 -12.51 1.27 -11.57
C TYR A 98 -12.08 1.30 -10.11
N VAL A 99 -11.11 2.15 -9.77
CA VAL A 99 -10.65 2.35 -8.40
C VAL A 99 -10.92 3.80 -7.97
N GLY A 100 -11.05 4.02 -6.66
CA GLY A 100 -11.17 5.37 -6.12
C GLY A 100 -9.89 6.16 -6.41
N THR A 101 -10.02 7.31 -7.04
CA THR A 101 -8.94 8.24 -7.30
C THR A 101 -9.31 9.62 -6.78
N ASN A 102 -8.31 10.46 -6.54
CA ASN A 102 -8.54 11.88 -6.27
C ASN A 102 -8.20 12.68 -7.51
N ASN A 103 -9.20 13.31 -8.13
CA ASN A 103 -9.07 14.06 -9.39
C ASN A 103 -8.51 13.26 -10.59
N GLY A 104 -8.65 11.92 -10.58
CA GLY A 104 -8.12 11.04 -11.62
C GLY A 104 -6.68 10.57 -11.40
N ASP A 105 -5.98 11.12 -10.41
CA ASP A 105 -4.63 10.70 -10.05
C ASP A 105 -4.65 9.45 -9.16
N LEU A 106 -3.67 8.56 -9.36
CA LEU A 106 -3.43 7.37 -8.54
C LEU A 106 -2.42 7.61 -7.41
N PHE A 107 -2.02 8.86 -7.22
CA PHE A 107 -1.30 9.35 -6.05
C PHE A 107 -2.11 10.46 -5.38
N TYR A 108 -2.30 10.36 -4.08
CA TYR A 108 -3.23 11.23 -3.37
C TYR A 108 -3.00 11.17 -1.85
N THR A 109 -3.57 12.12 -1.12
CA THR A 109 -3.72 12.02 0.35
C THR A 109 -5.12 11.57 0.71
N PHE A 110 -5.24 10.96 1.89
CA PHE A 110 -6.53 10.60 2.46
C PHE A 110 -6.54 10.84 3.97
N ARG A 111 -7.74 10.94 4.53
CA ARG A 111 -7.94 11.01 5.97
C ARG A 111 -9.05 10.06 6.41
N LEU A 112 -8.82 9.35 7.51
CA LEU A 112 -9.75 8.46 8.16
C LEU A 112 -9.70 8.69 9.67
N GLY A 113 -10.61 9.52 10.21
CA GLY A 113 -10.56 9.92 11.63
C GLY A 113 -9.23 10.60 11.97
N SER A 114 -8.48 10.00 12.90
CA SER A 114 -7.15 10.46 13.33
C SER A 114 -6.00 10.05 12.39
N LEU A 115 -6.24 9.10 11.49
CA LEU A 115 -5.25 8.63 10.53
C LEU A 115 -5.20 9.53 9.31
N TRP A 116 -4.02 10.05 8.99
CA TRP A 116 -3.68 10.66 7.70
C TRP A 116 -2.77 9.74 6.90
N GLY A 117 -2.92 9.73 5.59
CA GLY A 117 -2.06 8.94 4.73
C GLY A 117 -1.79 9.55 3.37
N VAL A 118 -0.64 9.20 2.79
CA VAL A 118 -0.25 9.54 1.42
C VAL A 118 0.00 8.28 0.62
N VAL A 119 -0.60 8.21 -0.56
CA VAL A 119 -0.42 7.14 -1.53
C VAL A 119 0.47 7.66 -2.65
N LEU A 120 1.50 6.88 -3.00
CA LEU A 120 2.42 7.14 -4.10
C LEU A 120 2.42 5.98 -5.09
N ASP A 121 2.75 6.30 -6.32
CA ASP A 121 2.81 5.35 -7.43
C ASP A 121 4.18 5.41 -8.11
N CYS A 122 4.99 4.39 -7.89
CA CYS A 122 6.33 4.33 -8.46
C CYS A 122 6.35 4.07 -9.98
N GLY A 123 5.23 3.73 -10.60
CA GLY A 123 5.23 3.26 -11.99
C GLY A 123 5.90 1.88 -12.11
N GLU A 124 6.67 1.68 -13.15
CA GLU A 124 7.41 0.44 -13.40
C GLU A 124 8.65 0.30 -12.51
N ASP A 125 9.12 -0.93 -12.40
CA ASP A 125 10.19 -1.37 -11.49
C ASP A 125 11.62 -1.22 -12.06
N LYS A 126 11.75 -0.72 -13.29
CA LYS A 126 13.03 -0.50 -13.97
C LYS A 126 13.14 0.94 -14.48
N ALA A 127 14.35 1.39 -14.76
CA ALA A 127 14.60 2.69 -15.38
C ALA A 127 13.95 2.79 -16.78
N ASP A 128 13.58 4.00 -17.18
CA ASP A 128 12.89 4.25 -18.45
C ASP A 128 13.68 3.80 -19.69
N ASP A 129 15.02 3.80 -19.61
CA ASP A 129 15.93 3.35 -20.66
C ASP A 129 16.14 1.82 -20.68
N HIS A 130 15.47 1.09 -19.79
CA HIS A 130 15.63 -0.36 -19.74
C HIS A 130 15.14 -1.00 -21.06
N LYS A 131 15.93 -1.95 -21.57
CA LYS A 131 15.70 -2.61 -22.86
C LYS A 131 14.31 -3.26 -23.00
N GLU A 132 13.71 -3.70 -21.91
CA GLU A 132 12.37 -4.32 -21.92
C GLU A 132 11.28 -3.34 -22.32
N TYR A 133 11.47 -2.05 -22.11
CA TYR A 133 10.47 -1.01 -22.41
C TYR A 133 10.63 -0.43 -23.83
N GLY A 134 11.73 -0.75 -24.52
CA GLY A 134 11.97 -0.28 -25.89
C GLY A 134 11.94 1.24 -26.05
N GLY A 135 12.19 2.00 -24.99
CA GLY A 135 12.13 3.47 -25.00
C GLY A 135 10.71 4.04 -25.07
N MET A 136 9.67 3.25 -24.75
CA MET A 136 8.27 3.66 -24.88
C MET A 136 7.62 4.12 -23.57
N VAL A 137 8.37 4.18 -22.47
CA VAL A 137 7.87 4.62 -21.16
C VAL A 137 8.53 5.91 -20.72
N ALA A 138 7.87 6.66 -19.82
CA ALA A 138 8.34 7.94 -19.30
C ALA A 138 7.99 8.11 -17.81
N PHE A 139 8.24 7.07 -17.01
CA PHE A 139 7.89 7.06 -15.58
C PHE A 139 8.72 8.04 -14.76
N ASP A 140 9.91 8.43 -15.20
CA ASP A 140 10.69 9.45 -14.50
C ASP A 140 9.95 10.79 -14.46
N ASN A 141 9.26 11.18 -15.53
CA ASN A 141 8.44 12.39 -15.53
C ASN A 141 7.21 12.25 -14.62
N PHE A 142 6.60 11.08 -14.60
CA PHE A 142 5.50 10.75 -13.71
C PHE A 142 5.93 10.80 -12.22
N ARG A 143 7.12 10.26 -11.90
CA ARG A 143 7.68 10.34 -10.54
C ARG A 143 8.01 11.79 -10.14
N LYS A 144 8.56 12.60 -11.06
CA LYS A 144 8.83 14.03 -10.82
C LYS A 144 7.55 14.82 -10.51
N ALA A 145 6.44 14.53 -11.19
CA ALA A 145 5.16 15.15 -10.86
C ALA A 145 4.75 14.86 -9.41
N GLN A 146 4.98 13.65 -8.92
CA GLN A 146 4.71 13.29 -7.52
C GLN A 146 5.69 13.94 -6.54
N THR A 147 6.92 14.25 -6.97
CA THR A 147 7.82 15.06 -6.15
C THR A 147 7.24 16.45 -5.88
N GLU A 148 6.65 17.09 -6.89
CA GLU A 148 5.99 18.39 -6.71
C GLU A 148 4.73 18.26 -5.83
N PHE A 149 3.93 17.22 -6.03
CA PHE A 149 2.81 16.89 -5.13
C PHE A 149 3.25 16.74 -3.66
N LEU A 150 4.34 16.01 -3.38
CA LEU A 150 4.86 15.89 -2.01
C LEU A 150 5.35 17.24 -1.44
N LYS A 151 5.94 18.11 -2.27
CA LYS A 151 6.33 19.47 -1.87
C LYS A 151 5.12 20.32 -1.52
N GLU A 152 4.04 20.20 -2.28
CA GLU A 152 2.77 20.89 -2.00
C GLU A 152 2.16 20.42 -0.69
N ILE A 153 2.18 19.11 -0.39
CA ILE A 153 1.74 18.58 0.90
C ILE A 153 2.58 19.18 2.05
N VAL A 154 3.90 19.21 1.90
CA VAL A 154 4.77 19.81 2.93
C VAL A 154 4.50 21.30 3.11
N ALA A 155 4.21 22.02 2.03
CA ALA A 155 3.87 23.44 2.10
C ALA A 155 2.50 23.71 2.77
N ASN A 156 1.58 22.73 2.70
CA ASN A 156 0.23 22.80 3.24
C ASN A 156 0.06 21.96 4.52
N ALA A 157 1.12 21.77 5.28
CA ALA A 157 1.18 20.85 6.43
C ALA A 157 -0.02 20.99 7.40
N ASP A 158 -0.45 22.21 7.70
CA ASP A 158 -1.52 22.50 8.67
C ASP A 158 -2.93 22.05 8.18
N SER A 159 -3.12 21.89 6.88
CA SER A 159 -4.34 21.32 6.29
C SER A 159 -4.19 19.85 5.89
N GLU A 160 -3.01 19.29 5.99
CA GLU A 160 -2.65 17.92 5.64
C GLU A 160 -2.25 17.16 6.92
N TYR A 161 -1.04 16.71 7.00
CA TYR A 161 -0.55 15.80 8.04
C TYR A 161 -0.41 16.42 9.45
N ASN A 162 -0.50 17.74 9.60
CA ASN A 162 -0.58 18.44 10.88
C ASN A 162 -1.97 19.04 11.15
N ALA A 163 -2.97 18.70 10.35
CA ALA A 163 -4.34 19.18 10.58
C ALA A 163 -4.86 18.70 11.94
N GLU A 164 -5.75 19.50 12.54
CA GLU A 164 -6.36 19.18 13.83
C GLU A 164 -6.94 17.76 13.86
N GLY A 165 -6.62 17.00 14.90
CA GLY A 165 -7.04 15.62 15.11
C GLY A 165 -6.30 14.58 14.25
N VAL A 166 -5.21 14.93 13.57
CA VAL A 166 -4.30 13.95 12.98
C VAL A 166 -3.31 13.48 14.05
N GLU A 167 -3.33 12.19 14.32
CA GLU A 167 -2.46 11.53 15.30
C GLU A 167 -1.52 10.52 14.64
N GLN A 168 -1.99 9.80 13.63
CA GLN A 168 -1.22 8.79 12.91
C GLN A 168 -0.97 9.22 11.46
N ARG A 169 0.19 8.87 10.91
CA ARG A 169 0.63 9.26 9.56
C ARG A 169 1.28 8.09 8.85
N ILE A 170 0.73 7.67 7.71
CA ILE A 170 1.31 6.57 6.93
C ILE A 170 1.59 6.98 5.48
N ALA A 171 2.61 6.37 4.90
CA ALA A 171 2.81 6.37 3.46
C ALA A 171 2.50 4.99 2.90
N ILE A 172 1.97 4.93 1.68
CA ILE A 172 1.68 3.70 0.97
C ILE A 172 2.30 3.80 -0.42
N CYS A 173 3.17 2.85 -0.76
CA CYS A 173 3.75 2.75 -2.08
C CYS A 173 4.13 1.29 -2.36
N HIS A 174 3.70 0.75 -3.49
CA HIS A 174 3.93 -0.66 -3.79
C HIS A 174 5.41 -1.01 -3.81
N ILE A 175 6.22 -0.29 -4.60
CA ILE A 175 7.67 -0.48 -4.64
C ILE A 175 8.31 0.22 -3.44
N PRO A 176 8.99 -0.52 -2.54
CA PRO A 176 9.57 0.06 -1.33
C PRO A 176 10.75 0.97 -1.65
N PHE A 177 10.82 2.11 -0.94
CA PHE A 177 11.96 3.02 -0.97
C PHE A 177 12.12 3.72 0.41
N PRO A 178 13.33 3.95 0.88
CA PRO A 178 14.54 3.31 0.39
C PRO A 178 14.50 1.80 0.61
N ALA A 179 15.17 1.03 -0.22
CA ALA A 179 15.27 -0.40 -0.09
C ALA A 179 16.73 -0.87 -0.16
N LYS A 180 17.04 -1.97 0.53
CA LYS A 180 18.40 -2.55 0.57
C LYS A 180 18.82 -3.14 -0.78
N GLU A 181 17.86 -3.53 -1.59
CA GLU A 181 18.11 -4.09 -2.92
C GLU A 181 18.04 -2.96 -3.96
N ASN A 182 18.95 -3.00 -4.94
CA ASN A 182 19.07 -1.98 -5.99
C ASN A 182 17.89 -2.01 -6.99
N TYR A 183 16.68 -2.01 -6.47
CA TYR A 183 15.44 -1.92 -7.25
C TYR A 183 14.89 -0.50 -7.26
N ALA A 184 15.78 0.48 -7.32
CA ALA A 184 15.35 1.88 -7.40
C ALA A 184 15.51 2.35 -8.86
N PRO A 185 14.45 2.35 -9.69
CA PRO A 185 14.55 2.80 -11.08
C PRO A 185 14.90 4.30 -11.19
N ALA A 186 14.71 5.06 -10.12
CA ALA A 186 15.00 6.50 -10.06
C ALA A 186 15.56 6.87 -8.67
N PRO A 187 16.80 6.49 -8.33
CA PRO A 187 17.34 6.63 -6.98
C PRO A 187 17.32 8.07 -6.45
N ASP A 188 17.63 9.06 -7.29
CA ASP A 188 17.64 10.47 -6.87
C ASP A 188 16.24 10.95 -6.46
N ILE A 189 15.20 10.55 -7.19
CA ILE A 189 13.81 10.87 -6.88
C ILE A 189 13.41 10.21 -5.57
N TYR A 190 13.75 8.95 -5.36
CA TYR A 190 13.41 8.23 -4.14
C TYR A 190 14.14 8.76 -2.91
N HIS A 191 15.36 9.27 -3.07
CA HIS A 191 16.05 10.01 -2.00
C HIS A 191 15.29 11.29 -1.63
N GLU A 192 14.81 12.04 -2.61
CA GLU A 192 14.01 13.25 -2.38
C GLU A 192 12.67 12.92 -1.72
N TRP A 193 11.96 11.89 -2.19
CA TRP A 193 10.71 11.43 -1.58
C TRP A 193 10.91 10.97 -0.14
N THR A 194 11.98 10.22 0.14
CA THR A 194 12.32 9.79 1.50
C THR A 194 12.52 10.99 2.43
N ALA A 195 13.22 12.03 1.97
CA ALA A 195 13.42 13.24 2.74
C ALA A 195 12.12 14.02 2.99
N LEU A 196 11.23 14.10 1.99
CA LEU A 196 9.93 14.75 2.11
C LEU A 196 9.00 13.99 3.07
N LEU A 197 8.91 12.66 2.96
CA LEU A 197 8.14 11.82 3.89
C LEU A 197 8.69 11.92 5.32
N SER A 198 10.01 12.00 5.47
CA SER A 198 10.63 12.20 6.77
C SER A 198 10.28 13.55 7.42
N LYS A 199 10.09 14.61 6.62
CA LYS A 199 9.59 15.91 7.12
C LYS A 199 8.13 15.83 7.59
N MET A 200 7.34 14.96 7.00
CA MET A 200 5.94 14.74 7.39
C MET A 200 5.83 13.91 8.68
N ASN A 201 6.95 13.39 9.21
CA ASN A 201 6.98 12.50 10.38
C ASN A 201 6.02 11.33 10.26
N ILE A 202 6.03 10.65 9.11
CA ILE A 202 5.22 9.44 8.94
C ILE A 202 5.67 8.35 9.92
N ASP A 203 4.73 7.56 10.42
CA ASP A 203 5.00 6.48 11.37
C ASP A 203 5.63 5.29 10.66
N MET A 204 5.17 5.00 9.43
CA MET A 204 5.70 3.92 8.59
C MET A 204 5.32 4.11 7.12
N MET A 205 6.00 3.36 6.24
CA MET A 205 5.56 3.13 4.87
C MET A 205 5.16 1.68 4.66
N LEU A 206 3.96 1.45 4.11
CA LEU A 206 3.48 0.12 3.70
C LEU A 206 3.86 -0.13 2.24
N SER A 207 4.44 -1.27 1.97
CA SER A 207 4.94 -1.67 0.64
C SER A 207 4.76 -3.17 0.37
N GLY A 208 4.94 -3.57 -0.89
CA GLY A 208 4.94 -4.95 -1.37
C GLY A 208 6.13 -5.26 -2.27
N HIS A 209 5.87 -5.73 -3.48
CA HIS A 209 6.79 -5.92 -4.60
C HIS A 209 7.83 -7.04 -4.45
N HIS A 210 8.41 -7.19 -3.29
CA HIS A 210 9.50 -8.14 -3.07
C HIS A 210 9.04 -9.57 -2.76
N HIS A 211 7.74 -9.83 -2.70
CA HIS A 211 7.16 -11.14 -2.35
C HIS A 211 7.77 -11.76 -1.08
N LYS A 212 8.04 -10.92 -0.10
CA LYS A 212 8.60 -11.30 1.21
C LYS A 212 7.99 -10.45 2.32
N THR A 213 8.22 -10.87 3.56
CA THR A 213 7.91 -10.07 4.73
C THR A 213 9.20 -9.55 5.35
N GLU A 214 9.32 -8.23 5.48
CA GLU A 214 10.48 -7.59 6.07
C GLU A 214 10.09 -6.25 6.71
N ILE A 215 10.71 -5.93 7.84
CA ILE A 215 10.66 -4.60 8.44
C ILE A 215 12.04 -3.98 8.32
N CYS A 216 12.14 -2.97 7.46
CA CYS A 216 13.33 -2.15 7.32
C CYS A 216 13.22 -0.99 8.31
N GLU A 217 14.00 -1.05 9.40
CA GLU A 217 13.95 -0.06 10.48
C GLU A 217 14.33 1.34 10.01
N SER A 218 13.89 2.35 10.76
CA SER A 218 14.32 3.74 10.59
C SER A 218 15.85 3.82 10.54
N LYS A 219 16.39 4.59 9.59
CA LYS A 219 17.84 4.77 9.35
C LYS A 219 18.62 3.50 9.01
N SER A 220 17.93 2.38 8.77
CA SER A 220 18.61 1.13 8.42
C SER A 220 19.15 1.13 6.98
N ILE A 221 18.62 1.97 6.12
CA ILE A 221 18.94 2.05 4.70
C ILE A 221 19.51 3.41 4.34
N SER A 222 18.98 4.50 4.91
CA SER A 222 19.39 5.87 4.66
C SER A 222 19.32 6.68 5.95
N GLU A 223 20.29 7.56 6.19
CA GLU A 223 20.28 8.47 7.36
C GLU A 223 19.06 9.41 7.37
N ASN A 224 18.53 9.72 6.19
CA ASN A 224 17.36 10.59 6.04
C ASN A 224 16.03 9.88 6.21
N GLN A 225 16.02 8.55 6.37
CA GLN A 225 14.83 7.74 6.62
C GLN A 225 14.54 7.70 8.12
N ASN A 226 13.56 8.47 8.59
CA ASN A 226 13.18 8.48 10.01
C ASN A 226 11.96 7.57 10.34
N PHE A 227 11.52 6.75 9.40
CA PHE A 227 10.39 5.83 9.48
C PHE A 227 10.78 4.41 9.06
N PRO A 228 10.14 3.37 9.57
CA PRO A 228 10.31 2.03 9.07
C PRO A 228 9.58 1.82 7.74
N VAL A 229 10.13 0.97 6.87
CA VAL A 229 9.47 0.48 5.66
C VAL A 229 9.03 -0.95 5.90
N ILE A 230 7.72 -1.20 5.78
CA ILE A 230 7.10 -2.48 6.00
C ILE A 230 6.86 -3.13 4.62
N ILE A 231 7.65 -4.11 4.29
CA ILE A 231 7.47 -4.92 3.08
C ILE A 231 6.63 -6.11 3.48
N GLY A 232 5.38 -6.13 3.04
CA GLY A 232 4.42 -7.11 3.53
C GLY A 232 3.48 -7.60 2.46
N SER A 233 3.79 -8.70 1.92
CA SER A 233 2.93 -9.68 1.32
C SER A 233 3.76 -10.75 0.64
N SER A 234 3.41 -11.98 0.83
CA SER A 234 4.08 -13.11 0.19
C SER A 234 3.04 -13.98 -0.46
N SER A 235 2.85 -13.81 -1.77
CA SER A 235 1.90 -14.61 -2.54
C SER A 235 2.46 -15.93 -3.05
N ASN A 236 3.77 -16.09 -3.11
CA ASN A 236 4.41 -17.23 -3.75
C ASN A 236 5.74 -17.60 -3.12
N ARG A 237 5.74 -18.05 -1.89
CA ARG A 237 6.83 -18.92 -1.51
C ARG A 237 6.69 -20.19 -2.34
N LYS A 238 7.70 -20.52 -3.16
CA LYS A 238 7.83 -21.81 -3.81
C LYS A 238 8.07 -22.88 -2.75
N ILE A 239 7.03 -23.26 -2.06
CA ILE A 239 6.96 -24.48 -1.30
C ILE A 239 6.41 -25.50 -2.29
N ASN A 240 6.88 -26.75 -2.23
CA ASN A 240 6.59 -27.84 -3.16
C ASN A 240 5.21 -27.73 -3.83
N ASP A 241 5.13 -28.04 -5.12
CA ASP A 241 3.98 -27.83 -5.99
C ASP A 241 2.59 -28.25 -5.45
N SER A 242 2.54 -29.08 -4.43
CA SER A 242 1.33 -29.56 -3.75
C SER A 242 0.84 -28.65 -2.59
N GLU A 243 1.65 -27.71 -2.10
CA GLU A 243 1.34 -26.83 -0.96
C GLU A 243 1.14 -25.37 -1.35
N LYS A 244 1.34 -25.01 -2.61
CA LYS A 244 1.27 -23.63 -3.14
C LYS A 244 -0.07 -22.94 -2.94
N ASP A 245 -1.14 -23.69 -2.81
CA ASP A 245 -2.51 -23.11 -2.73
C ASP A 245 -2.85 -22.57 -1.33
N ASN A 246 -2.01 -22.77 -0.33
CA ASN A 246 -2.34 -22.50 1.06
C ASN A 246 -1.52 -21.42 1.74
N GLU A 247 -0.60 -20.74 1.05
CA GLU A 247 0.21 -19.70 1.66
C GLU A 247 -0.05 -18.33 1.08
N PHE A 248 -0.57 -17.47 1.89
CA PHE A 248 -0.59 -16.03 1.67
C PHE A 248 -0.32 -15.34 3.01
N ILE A 249 0.69 -14.48 3.05
CA ILE A 249 1.01 -13.69 4.23
C ILE A 249 0.76 -12.22 3.88
N ALA A 250 0.10 -11.50 4.77
CA ALA A 250 -0.15 -10.07 4.61
C ALA A 250 0.06 -9.33 5.94
N THR A 251 -0.09 -8.04 5.93
CA THR A 251 0.29 -7.15 7.03
C THR A 251 -0.92 -6.63 7.78
N ALA A 252 -0.99 -6.92 9.08
CA ALA A 252 -1.90 -6.30 10.01
C ALA A 252 -1.17 -5.16 10.74
N VAL A 253 -1.79 -3.99 10.82
CA VAL A 253 -1.28 -2.83 11.58
C VAL A 253 -2.34 -2.43 12.59
N GLU A 254 -1.94 -2.25 13.83
CA GLU A 254 -2.81 -1.78 14.91
C GLU A 254 -2.17 -0.58 15.60
N TYR A 255 -2.88 0.53 15.62
CA TYR A 255 -2.57 1.68 16.46
C TYR A 255 -3.42 1.63 17.71
N LEU A 256 -2.79 1.54 18.86
CA LEU A 256 -3.47 1.49 20.15
C LEU A 256 -2.56 2.04 21.26
N ASP A 257 -3.09 2.90 22.14
CA ASP A 257 -2.41 3.41 23.33
C ASP A 257 -0.98 3.95 23.06
N ASP A 258 -0.82 4.92 22.19
CA ASP A 258 0.47 5.52 21.79
C ASP A 258 1.48 4.52 21.20
N LYS A 259 1.01 3.38 20.72
CA LYS A 259 1.83 2.35 20.10
C LYS A 259 1.30 1.96 18.74
N VAL A 260 2.19 1.50 17.89
CA VAL A 260 1.84 0.81 16.68
C VAL A 260 2.43 -0.60 16.68
N THR A 261 1.60 -1.56 16.38
CA THR A 261 2.00 -2.97 16.19
C THR A 261 1.81 -3.38 14.75
N VAL A 262 2.86 -3.89 14.14
CA VAL A 262 2.83 -4.51 12.82
C VAL A 262 3.00 -6.00 12.99
N SER A 263 2.08 -6.78 12.41
CA SER A 263 2.09 -8.24 12.44
C SER A 263 1.97 -8.79 11.03
N PHE A 264 2.80 -9.74 10.66
CA PHE A 264 2.64 -10.54 9.45
C PHE A 264 1.77 -11.74 9.78
N THR A 265 0.65 -11.88 9.07
CA THR A 265 -0.37 -12.91 9.37
C THR A 265 -0.63 -13.80 8.17
N ASN A 266 -0.92 -15.07 8.43
CA ASN A 266 -1.19 -16.08 7.41
C ASN A 266 -2.69 -16.35 7.20
N ILE A 267 -3.02 -17.24 6.27
CA ILE A 267 -4.41 -17.59 5.91
C ILE A 267 -5.22 -18.21 7.05
N ASN A 268 -4.58 -18.71 8.09
CA ASN A 268 -5.20 -19.28 9.29
C ASN A 268 -5.28 -18.24 10.43
N HIS A 269 -4.96 -16.98 10.13
CA HIS A 269 -4.88 -15.87 11.07
C HIS A 269 -3.80 -16.07 12.16
N GLY A 270 -2.82 -16.94 11.90
CA GLY A 270 -1.63 -17.08 12.73
C GLY A 270 -0.68 -15.90 12.48
N VAL A 271 -0.06 -15.41 13.56
CA VAL A 271 0.99 -14.39 13.48
C VAL A 271 2.33 -15.06 13.24
N GLU A 272 2.95 -14.82 12.09
CA GLU A 272 4.27 -15.34 11.73
C GLU A 272 5.38 -14.55 12.43
N SER A 273 5.24 -13.23 12.49
CA SER A 273 6.10 -12.35 13.24
C SER A 273 5.38 -11.05 13.55
N SER A 274 5.83 -10.36 14.60
CA SER A 274 5.24 -9.09 15.03
C SER A 274 6.28 -8.17 15.63
N LYS A 275 6.06 -6.85 15.50
CA LYS A 275 6.87 -5.82 16.12
C LYS A 275 6.02 -4.64 16.55
N THR A 276 6.35 -4.10 17.72
CA THR A 276 5.66 -2.94 18.31
C THR A 276 6.67 -1.81 18.51
N TRP A 277 6.23 -0.58 18.24
CA TRP A 277 6.96 0.67 18.54
C TRP A 277 6.07 1.62 19.32
N ASP A 278 6.69 2.48 20.11
CA ASP A 278 6.02 3.66 20.63
C ASP A 278 5.85 4.70 19.51
N LEU A 279 4.68 5.33 19.43
CA LEU A 279 4.46 6.48 18.54
C LEU A 279 5.29 7.68 19.00
N LYS A 280 5.72 8.50 18.06
CA LYS A 280 6.61 9.64 18.35
C LYS A 280 5.84 10.86 18.84
#